data_21cdf965aff44bce7ef63b6dad83eb22
#
_entry.id   21cdf965aff44bce7ef63b6dad83eb22
#
_cell.length_a   1.000
_cell.length_b   1.000
_cell.length_c   1.000
_cell.angle_alpha   90.00
_cell.angle_beta   90.00
_cell.angle_gamma   90.00
#
_symmetry.space_group_name_H-M   'P 1'
#
loop_
_entity.id
_entity.type
_entity.pdbx_description
1 polymer ?
#
loop_
_entity_poly.entity_id
_entity_poly.type
_entity_poly.pdbx_seq_one_letter_code
_entity_poly.pdbx_strand_id
1 'polypeptide(L)'
;MSRILFLFCLTWASCFGKDRPNILFAFADDWGRQASIYAKIEGAGGINDVANTPHFDKLAKSGVLFTNASVNAPSCTPCRSAILSGRNFWETGRGAILQGAVWDDNIPTWPLLLKGSGYHIGYTYKVWSPGSPADAGIGGRVNAFFKSGSKFNGFSQYVSGRASKGVDVKGAKEELYREASGNFNSFLREKNKDQPFAYWFGPTNVHRKWIKGSGKKLWDIDPDKLKGKMPAFLPDVHEVREDLADYLGEIAAFDAGLGIMIEELKKAGEYENTIIVVSGDHGPPGFPHGKCNLYDFGTRVCLAVTGPGVRGGRVVDDFVCLPDLAPTFLEAGKVQVPEVMSAKSLWKVLKSKKDGQVDPSRDAVITGRERHVFSSRPGYLPYPQRAIRTKDFQFVINFRPDRWPLGDPYLLDTPKEPDYALLENQTFVTLADEDAGPTKAWIVSNRKDPQVKPVFDHAYGKRPREELYDMNKDPDQMKNLAEDPDYSGTVKKLRARLMKYLGDHNDPRLVDNGKFFETSPMTDGFKR
;
A
#
# COMPACT_ATOMS: atom_id res chain seq x y z
N MET A 1 54.99 -2.09 53.61
CA MET A 1 54.66 -1.82 52.20
C MET A 1 53.46 -2.70 51.84
N SER A 2 52.25 -2.16 52.03
CA SER A 2 50.99 -2.87 51.68
C SER A 2 50.53 -2.43 50.29
N ARG A 3 50.43 -3.38 49.36
CA ARG A 3 49.87 -3.16 48.03
C ARG A 3 48.36 -3.38 48.09
N ILE A 4 47.61 -2.30 47.90
CA ILE A 4 46.15 -2.33 47.71
C ILE A 4 45.85 -2.66 46.27
N LEU A 5 45.21 -3.82 46.02
CA LEU A 5 44.73 -4.28 44.72
C LEU A 5 43.34 -3.67 44.51
N PHE A 6 43.22 -2.72 43.57
CA PHE A 6 41.91 -2.23 43.11
C PHE A 6 41.31 -3.24 42.11
N LEU A 7 40.29 -3.94 42.53
CA LEU A 7 39.46 -4.76 41.66
C LEU A 7 38.48 -3.83 40.92
N PHE A 8 38.72 -3.61 39.60
CA PHE A 8 37.74 -2.99 38.73
C PHE A 8 36.66 -4.02 38.38
N CYS A 9 35.50 -3.99 39.06
CA CYS A 9 34.30 -4.68 38.60
C CYS A 9 33.75 -3.97 37.37
N LEU A 10 34.07 -4.47 36.16
CA LEU A 10 33.32 -4.15 34.96
C LEU A 10 31.96 -4.82 35.08
N THR A 11 30.95 -4.05 35.46
CA THR A 11 29.55 -4.45 35.30
C THR A 11 29.21 -4.45 33.81
N TRP A 12 29.25 -5.61 33.21
CA TRP A 12 28.59 -5.85 31.94
C TRP A 12 27.08 -5.70 32.17
N ALA A 13 26.53 -4.53 31.85
CA ALA A 13 25.11 -4.38 31.70
C ALA A 13 24.70 -5.24 30.49
N SER A 14 24.29 -6.47 30.77
CA SER A 14 23.62 -7.33 29.79
C SER A 14 22.34 -6.61 29.39
N CYS A 15 22.33 -5.97 28.21
CA CYS A 15 21.09 -5.57 27.57
C CYS A 15 20.32 -6.86 27.20
N PHE A 16 19.66 -7.49 28.17
CA PHE A 16 18.61 -8.44 27.88
C PHE A 16 17.46 -7.63 27.25
N GLY A 17 17.35 -7.68 25.92
CA GLY A 17 16.19 -7.17 25.22
C GLY A 17 14.92 -7.75 25.85
N LYS A 18 13.86 -6.93 25.98
CA LYS A 18 12.56 -7.38 26.46
C LYS A 18 12.17 -8.62 25.65
N ASP A 19 11.62 -9.61 26.31
CA ASP A 19 11.37 -10.96 25.74
C ASP A 19 10.44 -10.97 24.51
N ARG A 20 9.66 -9.89 24.34
CA ARG A 20 8.76 -9.62 23.21
C ARG A 20 8.95 -8.18 22.72
N PRO A 21 9.32 -7.98 21.42
CA PRO A 21 9.55 -6.64 20.89
C PRO A 21 8.25 -5.85 20.72
N ASN A 22 8.37 -4.53 20.75
CA ASN A 22 7.32 -3.65 20.27
C ASN A 22 7.22 -3.73 18.74
N ILE A 23 6.09 -3.32 18.20
CA ILE A 23 5.84 -3.25 16.76
C ILE A 23 5.35 -1.84 16.41
N LEU A 24 6.04 -1.15 15.51
CA LEU A 24 5.58 0.03 14.82
C LEU A 24 5.30 -0.34 13.36
N PHE A 25 4.05 -0.32 12.95
CA PHE A 25 3.65 -0.49 11.57
C PHE A 25 3.28 0.87 10.97
N ALA A 26 4.19 1.48 10.21
CA ALA A 26 3.98 2.72 9.48
C ALA A 26 3.46 2.39 8.08
N PHE A 27 2.19 2.71 7.83
CA PHE A 27 1.46 2.20 6.68
C PHE A 27 0.66 3.31 5.99
N ALA A 28 1.19 3.81 4.88
CA ALA A 28 0.55 4.88 4.12
C ALA A 28 -0.66 4.37 3.31
N ASP A 29 -1.66 5.22 3.14
CA ASP A 29 -2.73 5.01 2.17
C ASP A 29 -2.20 5.37 0.76
N ASP A 30 -2.43 4.53 -0.25
CA ASP A 30 -2.10 4.79 -1.66
C ASP A 30 -0.59 5.02 -1.98
N TRP A 31 0.33 4.50 -1.17
CA TRP A 31 1.77 4.56 -1.46
C TRP A 31 2.26 3.28 -2.12
N GLY A 32 2.61 3.37 -3.39
CA GLY A 32 3.20 2.26 -4.15
C GLY A 32 4.70 2.07 -3.90
N ARG A 33 5.46 1.85 -4.99
CA ARG A 33 6.89 1.58 -4.92
C ARG A 33 7.78 2.83 -5.08
N GLN A 34 7.22 4.01 -4.98
CA GLN A 34 7.94 5.27 -5.20
C GLN A 34 8.72 5.67 -3.95
N ALA A 35 10.02 5.29 -3.89
CA ALA A 35 10.97 5.71 -2.86
C ALA A 35 12.38 5.81 -3.44
N SER A 36 13.14 6.80 -2.97
CA SER A 36 14.45 7.15 -3.54
C SER A 36 15.51 6.03 -3.49
N ILE A 37 15.40 5.11 -2.54
CA ILE A 37 16.33 3.97 -2.46
C ILE A 37 16.19 3.01 -3.64
N TYR A 38 14.98 2.86 -4.22
CA TYR A 38 14.75 1.97 -5.36
C TYR A 38 15.40 2.47 -6.65
N ALA A 39 15.61 3.78 -6.81
CA ALA A 39 16.40 4.30 -7.94
C ALA A 39 17.80 3.71 -8.03
N LYS A 40 18.42 3.41 -6.87
CA LYS A 40 19.75 2.78 -6.80
C LYS A 40 19.74 1.31 -7.17
N ILE A 41 18.61 0.64 -7.05
CA ILE A 41 18.43 -0.80 -7.31
C ILE A 41 17.94 -1.04 -8.73
N GLU A 42 17.02 -0.22 -9.20
CA GLU A 42 16.38 -0.36 -10.52
C GLU A 42 17.18 0.33 -11.64
N GLY A 43 18.15 1.16 -11.27
CA GLY A 43 18.88 2.04 -12.18
C GLY A 43 18.22 3.40 -12.32
N ALA A 44 19.02 4.39 -12.74
CA ALA A 44 18.55 5.75 -12.97
C ALA A 44 17.66 5.83 -14.23
N GLY A 45 16.79 6.83 -14.29
CA GLY A 45 15.92 7.12 -15.44
C GLY A 45 14.43 6.98 -15.18
N GLY A 46 14.01 6.60 -13.97
CA GLY A 46 12.61 6.46 -13.58
C GLY A 46 12.13 7.48 -12.55
N ILE A 47 10.88 7.34 -12.16
CA ILE A 47 10.18 8.21 -11.17
C ILE A 47 10.96 8.27 -9.84
N ASN A 48 11.58 7.15 -9.44
CA ASN A 48 12.29 7.03 -8.16
C ASN A 48 13.52 7.96 -8.05
N ASP A 49 14.06 8.47 -9.15
CA ASP A 49 15.13 9.48 -9.13
C ASP A 49 14.67 10.81 -8.51
N VAL A 50 13.37 11.08 -8.56
CA VAL A 50 12.75 12.34 -8.10
C VAL A 50 12.09 12.18 -6.73
N ALA A 51 11.85 10.95 -6.29
CA ALA A 51 11.30 10.67 -4.96
C ALA A 51 12.26 11.13 -3.85
N ASN A 52 11.70 11.59 -2.73
CA ASN A 52 12.45 12.07 -1.58
C ASN A 52 11.95 11.41 -0.28
N THR A 53 12.62 10.30 0.11
CA THR A 53 12.22 9.45 1.25
C THR A 53 13.39 9.14 2.18
N PRO A 54 14.06 10.16 2.79
CA PRO A 54 15.29 9.96 3.54
C PRO A 54 15.14 9.07 4.78
N HIS A 55 13.99 9.09 5.46
CA HIS A 55 13.77 8.27 6.66
C HIS A 55 13.53 6.81 6.29
N PHE A 56 12.72 6.55 5.25
CA PHE A 56 12.54 5.22 4.69
C PHE A 56 13.87 4.65 4.17
N ASP A 57 14.64 5.43 3.42
CA ASP A 57 15.94 5.03 2.89
C ASP A 57 16.92 4.64 3.99
N LYS A 58 16.95 5.41 5.09
CA LYS A 58 17.82 5.10 6.23
C LYS A 58 17.40 3.80 6.92
N LEU A 59 16.10 3.61 7.11
CA LEU A 59 15.54 2.39 7.69
C LEU A 59 15.82 1.17 6.80
N ALA A 60 15.59 1.30 5.50
CA ALA A 60 15.85 0.26 4.50
C ALA A 60 17.34 -0.15 4.45
N LYS A 61 18.26 0.81 4.54
CA LYS A 61 19.71 0.53 4.58
C LYS A 61 20.16 -0.18 5.85
N SER A 62 19.54 0.10 6.98
CA SER A 62 19.86 -0.56 8.26
C SER A 62 19.10 -1.86 8.48
N GLY A 63 17.99 -2.05 7.79
CA GLY A 63 17.09 -3.19 7.89
C GLY A 63 17.18 -4.16 6.71
N VAL A 64 16.05 -4.75 6.38
CA VAL A 64 15.81 -5.57 5.19
C VAL A 64 14.91 -4.81 4.24
N LEU A 65 15.39 -4.54 3.03
CA LEU A 65 14.62 -3.97 1.94
C LEU A 65 14.14 -5.08 1.01
N PHE A 66 12.84 -5.16 0.74
CA PHE A 66 12.27 -6.10 -0.21
C PHE A 66 12.11 -5.46 -1.59
N THR A 67 12.56 -6.15 -2.63
CA THR A 67 12.45 -5.68 -4.01
C THR A 67 11.15 -6.11 -4.67
N ASN A 68 10.54 -7.22 -4.22
CA ASN A 68 9.33 -7.81 -4.78
C ASN A 68 8.19 -7.93 -3.75
N ALA A 69 7.93 -6.83 -3.03
CA ALA A 69 6.76 -6.75 -2.17
C ALA A 69 5.53 -6.32 -2.96
N SER A 70 4.43 -7.03 -2.77
CA SER A 70 3.15 -6.77 -3.45
C SER A 70 1.98 -6.84 -2.48
N VAL A 71 0.90 -6.18 -2.86
CA VAL A 71 -0.38 -6.27 -2.16
C VAL A 71 -1.21 -7.42 -2.71
N ASN A 72 -2.10 -7.98 -1.90
CA ASN A 72 -2.99 -9.05 -2.36
C ASN A 72 -4.16 -8.50 -3.20
N ALA A 73 -4.57 -7.25 -2.94
CA ALA A 73 -5.54 -6.52 -3.76
C ALA A 73 -5.21 -5.02 -3.77
N PRO A 74 -5.15 -4.35 -4.95
CA PRO A 74 -4.82 -2.93 -5.06
C PRO A 74 -6.03 -2.03 -4.78
N SER A 75 -6.58 -2.14 -3.59
CA SER A 75 -7.76 -1.41 -3.12
C SER A 75 -7.75 -1.39 -1.59
N CYS A 76 -7.99 -0.22 -0.98
CA CYS A 76 -7.81 0.01 0.47
C CYS A 76 -8.37 -1.10 1.37
N THR A 77 -9.69 -1.26 1.42
CA THR A 77 -10.34 -2.23 2.32
C THR A 77 -9.95 -3.67 2.03
N PRO A 78 -9.96 -4.18 0.78
CA PRO A 78 -9.50 -5.54 0.49
C PRO A 78 -8.04 -5.80 0.87
N CYS A 79 -7.14 -4.87 0.56
CA CYS A 79 -5.74 -4.96 0.97
C CYS A 79 -5.61 -5.03 2.51
N ARG A 80 -6.27 -4.11 3.20
CA ARG A 80 -6.21 -4.00 4.67
C ARG A 80 -6.88 -5.16 5.36
N SER A 81 -7.97 -5.73 4.80
CA SER A 81 -8.56 -6.98 5.27
C SER A 81 -7.57 -8.15 5.21
N ALA A 82 -6.88 -8.28 4.09
CA ALA A 82 -5.88 -9.33 3.90
C ALA A 82 -4.70 -9.18 4.88
N ILE A 83 -4.17 -7.97 5.06
CA ILE A 83 -3.06 -7.68 5.99
C ILE A 83 -3.46 -7.94 7.44
N LEU A 84 -4.67 -7.53 7.85
CA LEU A 84 -5.14 -7.71 9.22
C LEU A 84 -5.35 -9.18 9.57
N SER A 85 -5.89 -9.96 8.62
CA SER A 85 -6.26 -11.37 8.82
C SER A 85 -5.17 -12.37 8.47
N GLY A 86 -4.11 -11.98 7.73
CA GLY A 86 -3.13 -12.92 7.18
C GLY A 86 -3.73 -13.90 6.18
N ARG A 87 -4.76 -13.49 5.42
CA ARG A 87 -5.47 -14.31 4.44
C ARG A 87 -5.41 -13.69 3.06
N ASN A 88 -5.71 -14.49 2.04
CA ASN A 88 -6.04 -13.89 0.75
C ASN A 88 -7.29 -13.00 0.88
N PHE A 89 -7.35 -11.89 0.12
CA PHE A 89 -8.45 -10.95 0.26
C PHE A 89 -9.83 -11.59 0.04
N TRP A 90 -9.95 -12.56 -0.89
CA TRP A 90 -11.21 -13.27 -1.15
C TRP A 90 -11.65 -14.21 -0.01
N GLU A 91 -10.75 -14.55 0.93
CA GLU A 91 -11.05 -15.32 2.13
C GLU A 91 -11.58 -14.45 3.27
N THR A 92 -11.78 -13.14 3.05
CA THR A 92 -12.23 -12.17 4.06
C THR A 92 -13.71 -11.79 3.91
N GLY A 93 -14.49 -12.61 3.20
CA GLY A 93 -15.91 -12.35 3.00
C GLY A 93 -16.17 -10.98 2.37
N ARG A 94 -17.06 -10.17 2.97
CA ARG A 94 -17.32 -8.81 2.48
C ARG A 94 -16.16 -7.82 2.71
N GLY A 95 -15.12 -8.18 3.44
CA GLY A 95 -13.86 -7.45 3.50
C GLY A 95 -13.08 -7.47 2.17
N ALA A 96 -13.45 -8.34 1.23
CA ALA A 96 -12.86 -8.46 -0.10
C ALA A 96 -13.29 -7.38 -1.10
N ILE A 97 -14.25 -6.52 -0.75
CA ILE A 97 -14.73 -5.41 -1.58
C ILE A 97 -14.50 -4.09 -0.86
N LEU A 98 -14.43 -2.97 -1.61
CA LEU A 98 -14.24 -1.65 -0.99
C LEU A 98 -15.58 -1.11 -0.48
N GLN A 99 -16.42 -0.63 -1.38
CA GLN A 99 -17.72 -0.08 -1.00
C GLN A 99 -18.75 -1.19 -0.80
N GLY A 100 -19.36 -1.21 0.37
CA GLY A 100 -20.22 -2.29 0.85
C GLY A 100 -19.49 -3.29 1.74
N ALA A 101 -18.25 -3.02 2.12
CA ALA A 101 -17.48 -3.86 3.04
C ALA A 101 -18.11 -3.93 4.43
N VAL A 102 -18.17 -5.13 4.97
CA VAL A 102 -18.54 -5.40 6.36
C VAL A 102 -17.49 -6.33 6.94
N TRP A 103 -17.03 -6.01 8.13
CA TRP A 103 -16.10 -6.87 8.85
C TRP A 103 -16.82 -8.12 9.38
N ASP A 104 -16.19 -9.27 9.25
CA ASP A 104 -16.65 -10.51 9.89
C ASP A 104 -15.85 -10.74 11.18
N ASP A 105 -16.52 -10.62 12.33
CA ASP A 105 -15.91 -10.73 13.65
C ASP A 105 -15.35 -12.13 13.96
N ASN A 106 -15.71 -13.16 13.17
CA ASN A 106 -15.11 -14.50 13.26
C ASN A 106 -13.72 -14.57 12.63
N ILE A 107 -13.29 -13.54 11.88
CA ILE A 107 -11.96 -13.50 11.28
C ILE A 107 -10.95 -12.97 12.31
N PRO A 108 -10.02 -13.80 12.79
CA PRO A 108 -8.98 -13.34 13.72
C PRO A 108 -8.04 -12.35 13.04
N THR A 109 -7.62 -11.32 13.79
CA THR A 109 -6.66 -10.31 13.32
C THR A 109 -5.43 -10.27 14.20
N TRP A 110 -4.28 -10.02 13.59
CA TRP A 110 -3.04 -9.96 14.33
C TRP A 110 -3.03 -8.90 15.46
N PRO A 111 -3.63 -7.68 15.32
CA PRO A 111 -3.63 -6.71 16.42
C PRO A 111 -4.42 -7.21 17.62
N LEU A 112 -5.60 -7.81 17.39
CA LEU A 112 -6.46 -8.30 18.47
C LEU A 112 -5.87 -9.54 19.14
N LEU A 113 -5.20 -10.42 18.39
CA LEU A 113 -4.47 -11.57 18.94
C LEU A 113 -3.29 -11.10 19.81
N LEU A 114 -2.53 -10.10 19.37
CA LEU A 114 -1.49 -9.48 20.21
C LEU A 114 -2.09 -8.84 21.46
N LYS A 115 -3.21 -8.12 21.35
CA LYS A 115 -3.91 -7.54 22.52
C LYS A 115 -4.28 -8.64 23.51
N GLY A 116 -4.87 -9.74 23.05
CA GLY A 116 -5.22 -10.89 23.87
C GLY A 116 -4.02 -11.54 24.57
N SER A 117 -2.81 -11.40 24.00
CA SER A 117 -1.56 -11.88 24.60
C SER A 117 -0.89 -10.86 25.54
N GLY A 118 -1.51 -9.69 25.78
CA GLY A 118 -1.03 -8.68 26.71
C GLY A 118 -0.29 -7.49 26.07
N TYR A 119 -0.27 -7.37 24.74
CA TYR A 119 0.21 -6.16 24.07
C TYR A 119 -0.73 -4.97 24.32
N HIS A 120 -0.16 -3.78 24.52
CA HIS A 120 -0.88 -2.53 24.35
C HIS A 120 -1.01 -2.24 22.86
N ILE A 121 -2.23 -2.15 22.31
CA ILE A 121 -2.43 -1.84 20.91
C ILE A 121 -3.02 -0.45 20.69
N GLY A 122 -2.66 0.20 19.60
CA GLY A 122 -3.23 1.48 19.24
C GLY A 122 -2.98 1.86 17.80
N TYR A 123 -3.67 2.90 17.35
CA TYR A 123 -3.48 3.45 16.02
C TYR A 123 -3.78 4.93 15.97
N THR A 124 -3.24 5.57 14.92
CA THR A 124 -3.64 6.92 14.50
C THR A 124 -3.95 6.90 13.00
N TYR A 125 -5.00 7.60 12.63
CA TYR A 125 -5.56 7.80 11.29
C TYR A 125 -6.36 6.59 10.79
N LYS A 126 -5.88 5.81 9.81
CA LYS A 126 -6.66 4.77 9.15
C LYS A 126 -6.04 3.38 9.34
N VAL A 127 -6.85 2.42 9.75
CA VAL A 127 -6.49 1.00 9.74
C VAL A 127 -7.29 0.23 8.70
N TRP A 128 -8.64 0.31 8.77
CA TRP A 128 -9.53 -0.42 7.87
C TRP A 128 -10.78 0.41 7.57
N SER A 129 -10.83 0.96 6.36
CA SER A 129 -11.96 1.73 5.82
C SER A 129 -11.78 1.97 4.30
N PRO A 130 -12.85 2.31 3.55
CA PRO A 130 -14.25 2.35 3.97
C PRO A 130 -14.79 0.97 4.31
N GLY A 131 -15.73 0.90 5.24
CA GLY A 131 -16.37 -0.34 5.68
C GLY A 131 -17.09 -0.17 7.01
N SER A 132 -17.84 -1.18 7.42
CA SER A 132 -18.65 -1.14 8.64
C SER A 132 -18.36 -2.35 9.54
N PRO A 133 -18.13 -2.11 10.84
CA PRO A 133 -17.78 -0.83 11.43
C PRO A 133 -16.35 -0.40 11.04
N ALA A 134 -16.09 0.92 11.01
CA ALA A 134 -14.77 1.44 10.66
C ALA A 134 -13.70 0.92 11.64
N ASP A 135 -12.53 0.58 11.09
CA ASP A 135 -11.37 0.09 11.85
C ASP A 135 -11.65 -1.14 12.75
N ALA A 136 -12.65 -1.96 12.35
CA ALA A 136 -13.06 -3.16 13.09
C ALA A 136 -11.91 -4.12 13.36
N GLY A 137 -11.04 -4.34 12.38
CA GLY A 137 -9.93 -5.29 12.48
C GLY A 137 -8.87 -4.96 13.55
N ILE A 138 -8.91 -3.77 14.13
CA ILE A 138 -8.11 -3.38 15.31
C ILE A 138 -9.01 -3.11 16.53
N GLY A 139 -10.28 -3.50 16.47
CA GLY A 139 -11.24 -3.29 17.54
C GLY A 139 -11.90 -1.92 17.55
N GLY A 140 -11.83 -1.18 16.44
CA GLY A 140 -12.51 0.10 16.27
C GLY A 140 -11.90 1.26 17.07
N ARG A 141 -12.67 2.32 17.23
CA ARG A 141 -12.20 3.61 17.79
C ARG A 141 -11.72 3.57 19.23
N VAL A 142 -12.03 2.52 20.00
CA VAL A 142 -11.54 2.39 21.39
C VAL A 142 -10.02 2.28 21.47
N ASN A 143 -9.37 1.85 20.39
CA ASN A 143 -7.92 1.76 20.29
C ASN A 143 -7.29 2.93 19.49
N ALA A 144 -8.07 3.99 19.21
CA ALA A 144 -7.64 5.14 18.43
C ALA A 144 -7.03 6.25 19.27
N PHE A 145 -5.96 6.86 18.78
CA PHE A 145 -5.26 7.97 19.43
C PHE A 145 -5.29 9.22 18.54
N PHE A 146 -6.30 10.09 18.77
CA PHE A 146 -6.53 11.31 17.99
C PHE A 146 -6.58 12.58 18.84
N LYS A 147 -6.11 12.54 20.09
CA LYS A 147 -6.23 13.69 21.02
C LYS A 147 -5.56 14.96 20.49
N SER A 148 -4.50 14.83 19.69
CA SER A 148 -3.80 15.96 19.09
C SER A 148 -4.38 16.37 17.73
N GLY A 149 -5.28 15.59 17.14
CA GLY A 149 -5.94 15.87 15.87
C GLY A 149 -5.73 14.82 14.78
N SER A 150 -6.24 15.15 13.58
CA SER A 150 -6.13 14.29 12.37
C SER A 150 -5.90 15.11 11.09
N LYS A 151 -5.34 16.31 11.23
CA LYS A 151 -5.10 17.24 10.10
C LYS A 151 -3.98 16.77 9.18
N PHE A 152 -3.09 15.90 9.68
CA PHE A 152 -2.03 15.29 8.89
C PHE A 152 -2.57 14.52 7.67
N ASN A 153 -3.79 13.98 7.74
CA ASN A 153 -4.46 13.32 6.63
C ASN A 153 -4.70 14.22 5.41
N GLY A 154 -4.75 15.52 5.59
CA GLY A 154 -4.83 16.51 4.51
C GLY A 154 -3.59 17.40 4.52
N PHE A 155 -2.40 16.83 4.37
CA PHE A 155 -1.13 17.52 4.59
C PHE A 155 -0.97 18.75 3.69
N SER A 156 -1.05 18.58 2.37
CA SER A 156 -0.88 19.69 1.43
C SER A 156 -1.99 20.74 1.58
N GLN A 157 -3.23 20.34 1.85
CA GLN A 157 -4.35 21.24 2.10
C GLN A 157 -4.11 22.10 3.35
N TYR A 158 -3.67 21.48 4.43
CA TYR A 158 -3.42 22.18 5.68
C TYR A 158 -2.26 23.17 5.54
N VAL A 159 -1.10 22.69 5.05
CA VAL A 159 0.11 23.52 4.93
C VAL A 159 -0.13 24.67 3.96
N SER A 160 -0.74 24.44 2.78
CA SER A 160 -1.06 25.50 1.83
C SER A 160 -2.09 26.48 2.39
N GLY A 161 -3.10 26.00 3.11
CA GLY A 161 -4.11 26.85 3.76
C GLY A 161 -3.53 27.70 4.91
N ARG A 162 -2.51 27.24 5.63
CA ARG A 162 -1.77 28.04 6.62
C ARG A 162 -0.87 29.06 5.95
N ALA A 163 -0.18 28.64 4.87
CA ALA A 163 0.69 29.53 4.11
C ALA A 163 -0.07 30.70 3.47
N SER A 164 -1.28 30.48 2.96
CA SER A 164 -2.14 31.56 2.43
C SER A 164 -2.59 32.57 3.49
N LYS A 165 -2.49 32.22 4.78
CA LYS A 165 -2.78 33.08 5.93
C LYS A 165 -1.52 33.69 6.55
N GLY A 166 -0.37 33.62 5.88
CA GLY A 166 0.87 34.26 6.33
C GLY A 166 1.74 33.42 7.27
N VAL A 167 1.40 32.16 7.54
CA VAL A 167 2.29 31.22 8.25
C VAL A 167 3.33 30.71 7.26
N ASP A 168 4.60 30.69 7.63
CA ASP A 168 5.63 30.09 6.77
C ASP A 168 5.42 28.58 6.63
N VAL A 169 5.88 28.01 5.50
CA VAL A 169 5.67 26.58 5.16
C VAL A 169 6.27 25.66 6.22
N LYS A 170 7.45 26.01 6.78
CA LYS A 170 8.11 25.21 7.79
C LYS A 170 7.29 25.17 9.08
N GLY A 171 6.83 26.33 9.55
CA GLY A 171 5.98 26.42 10.74
C GLY A 171 4.66 25.65 10.59
N ALA A 172 4.04 25.73 9.41
CA ALA A 172 2.82 24.98 9.12
C ALA A 172 3.04 23.45 9.11
N LYS A 173 4.17 22.97 8.58
CA LYS A 173 4.56 21.56 8.66
C LYS A 173 4.80 21.12 10.11
N GLU A 174 5.49 21.94 10.89
CA GLU A 174 5.77 21.66 12.31
C GLU A 174 4.48 21.54 13.15
N GLU A 175 3.39 22.23 12.80
CA GLU A 175 2.09 22.06 13.43
C GLU A 175 1.57 20.61 13.24
N LEU A 176 1.71 20.04 12.04
CA LEU A 176 1.32 18.67 11.75
C LEU A 176 2.28 17.63 12.38
N TYR A 177 3.56 17.94 12.44
CA TYR A 177 4.53 17.08 13.14
C TYR A 177 4.26 16.99 14.64
N ARG A 178 3.86 18.11 15.28
CA ARG A 178 3.40 18.12 16.67
C ARG A 178 2.10 17.33 16.86
N GLU A 179 1.19 17.36 15.90
CA GLU A 179 -0.02 16.53 15.92
C GLU A 179 0.35 15.04 15.94
N ALA A 180 1.18 14.59 14.98
CA ALA A 180 1.59 13.19 14.87
C ALA A 180 2.34 12.72 16.13
N SER A 181 3.32 13.50 16.61
CA SER A 181 4.06 13.16 17.81
C SER A 181 3.17 13.16 19.06
N GLY A 182 2.25 14.12 19.18
CA GLY A 182 1.33 14.22 20.30
C GLY A 182 0.37 13.03 20.40
N ASN A 183 -0.14 12.54 19.27
CA ASN A 183 -0.97 11.34 19.22
C ASN A 183 -0.17 10.09 19.65
N PHE A 184 1.02 9.90 19.12
CA PHE A 184 1.87 8.76 19.45
C PHE A 184 2.33 8.80 20.92
N ASN A 185 2.71 9.97 21.43
CA ASN A 185 3.08 10.15 22.83
C ASN A 185 1.90 9.91 23.79
N SER A 186 0.67 10.22 23.37
CA SER A 186 -0.53 9.86 24.15
C SER A 186 -0.67 8.35 24.27
N PHE A 187 -0.43 7.61 23.17
CA PHE A 187 -0.41 6.15 23.19
C PHE A 187 0.69 5.58 24.09
N LEU A 188 1.93 6.08 23.97
CA LEU A 188 3.06 5.58 24.77
C LEU A 188 2.87 5.82 26.27
N ARG A 189 2.18 6.90 26.68
CA ARG A 189 1.89 7.18 28.09
C ARG A 189 0.80 6.29 28.70
N GLU A 190 -0.09 5.73 27.89
CA GLU A 190 -1.19 4.87 28.37
C GLU A 190 -0.75 3.42 28.57
N LYS A 191 0.41 2.99 28.02
CA LYS A 191 0.93 1.64 28.25
C LYS A 191 1.50 1.48 29.65
N ASN A 192 1.37 0.30 30.22
CA ASN A 192 2.08 -0.03 31.45
C ASN A 192 3.60 -0.08 31.21
N LYS A 193 4.38 0.17 32.29
CA LYS A 193 5.83 -0.02 32.24
C LYS A 193 6.11 -1.46 31.79
N ASP A 194 7.08 -1.67 30.94
CA ASP A 194 7.49 -2.97 30.40
C ASP A 194 6.46 -3.73 29.55
N GLN A 195 5.25 -3.21 29.36
CA GLN A 195 4.26 -3.79 28.47
C GLN A 195 4.71 -3.61 27.01
N PRO A 196 4.78 -4.68 26.20
CA PRO A 196 5.04 -4.54 24.76
C PRO A 196 3.84 -3.87 24.09
N PHE A 197 4.10 -3.18 22.99
CA PHE A 197 3.04 -2.53 22.22
C PHE A 197 3.08 -2.86 20.73
N ALA A 198 1.92 -2.70 20.08
CA ALA A 198 1.79 -2.67 18.64
C ALA A 198 1.01 -1.40 18.24
N TYR A 199 1.66 -0.55 17.46
CA TYR A 199 1.08 0.72 17.02
C TYR A 199 1.03 0.80 15.50
N TRP A 200 -0.15 1.17 14.97
CA TRP A 200 -0.36 1.39 13.55
C TRP A 200 -0.39 2.90 13.27
N PHE A 201 0.63 3.39 12.60
CA PHE A 201 0.68 4.76 12.09
C PHE A 201 0.22 4.77 10.64
N GLY A 202 -1.04 5.18 10.38
CA GLY A 202 -1.71 5.03 9.10
C GLY A 202 -2.28 6.32 8.51
N PRO A 203 -1.48 7.38 8.26
CA PRO A 203 -1.98 8.61 7.66
C PRO A 203 -2.45 8.38 6.23
N THR A 204 -3.47 9.16 5.83
CA THR A 204 -4.10 9.07 4.51
C THR A 204 -3.73 10.23 3.58
N ASN A 205 -2.70 10.97 3.92
CA ASN A 205 -2.29 12.14 3.13
C ASN A 205 -1.88 11.80 1.69
N VAL A 206 -1.33 10.60 1.46
CA VAL A 206 -0.93 10.18 0.10
C VAL A 206 -2.14 9.82 -0.77
N HIS A 207 -3.30 9.52 -0.16
CA HIS A 207 -4.58 9.44 -0.88
C HIS A 207 -5.05 10.82 -1.37
N ARG A 208 -5.69 10.86 -2.55
CA ARG A 208 -6.27 12.11 -3.09
C ARG A 208 -7.37 12.69 -2.17
N LYS A 209 -7.61 14.03 -2.18
CA LYS A 209 -7.03 15.02 -3.10
C LYS A 209 -5.73 15.60 -2.53
N TRP A 210 -4.92 16.13 -3.44
CA TRP A 210 -3.76 16.97 -3.11
C TRP A 210 -3.98 18.40 -3.61
N ILE A 211 -3.17 19.36 -3.13
CA ILE A 211 -3.18 20.71 -3.68
C ILE A 211 -2.27 20.73 -4.90
N LYS A 212 -2.79 21.15 -6.04
CA LYS A 212 -2.04 21.30 -7.30
C LYS A 212 -0.81 22.17 -7.12
N GLY A 213 0.36 21.68 -7.57
CA GLY A 213 1.66 22.32 -7.41
C GLY A 213 2.26 22.22 -6.01
N SER A 214 1.65 21.44 -5.11
CA SER A 214 2.15 21.26 -3.74
C SER A 214 3.49 20.53 -3.68
N GLY A 215 3.75 19.61 -4.58
CA GLY A 215 5.02 18.89 -4.67
C GLY A 215 6.19 19.84 -4.80
N LYS A 216 6.12 20.77 -5.75
CA LYS A 216 7.15 21.81 -5.91
C LYS A 216 7.15 22.80 -4.76
N LYS A 217 5.98 23.35 -4.42
CA LYS A 217 5.87 24.43 -3.43
C LYS A 217 6.28 24.00 -2.02
N LEU A 218 5.94 22.79 -1.62
CA LEU A 218 6.18 22.32 -0.26
C LEU A 218 7.47 21.48 -0.13
N TRP A 219 7.92 20.83 -1.18
CA TRP A 219 9.00 19.83 -1.11
C TRP A 219 10.11 20.02 -2.15
N ASP A 220 10.04 21.08 -2.98
CA ASP A 220 10.97 21.35 -4.09
C ASP A 220 11.07 20.19 -5.10
N ILE A 221 9.98 19.43 -5.24
CA ILE A 221 9.87 18.37 -6.25
C ILE A 221 9.41 19.01 -7.56
N ASP A 222 10.37 19.27 -8.43
CA ASP A 222 10.12 19.95 -9.72
C ASP A 222 9.52 18.97 -10.74
N PRO A 223 8.31 19.22 -11.29
CA PRO A 223 7.72 18.41 -12.36
C PRO A 223 8.64 18.22 -13.58
N ASP A 224 9.47 19.19 -13.90
CA ASP A 224 10.37 19.10 -15.05
C ASP A 224 11.49 18.07 -14.85
N LYS A 225 11.81 17.70 -13.61
CA LYS A 225 12.74 16.59 -13.32
C LYS A 225 12.17 15.22 -13.70
N LEU A 226 10.85 15.11 -13.90
CA LEU A 226 10.16 13.91 -14.35
C LEU A 226 10.13 13.76 -15.87
N LYS A 227 10.48 14.80 -16.64
CA LYS A 227 10.52 14.75 -18.10
C LYS A 227 11.48 13.66 -18.59
N GLY A 228 10.99 12.78 -19.47
CA GLY A 228 11.72 11.61 -19.96
C GLY A 228 11.86 10.46 -18.96
N LYS A 229 11.19 10.52 -17.79
CA LYS A 229 11.19 9.48 -16.75
C LYS A 229 9.82 8.85 -16.52
N MET A 230 8.84 9.27 -17.33
CA MET A 230 7.48 8.76 -17.23
C MET A 230 7.42 7.33 -17.77
N PRO A 231 6.69 6.40 -17.13
CA PRO A 231 6.42 5.08 -17.70
C PRO A 231 5.54 5.20 -18.94
N ALA A 232 5.61 4.23 -19.85
CA ALA A 232 4.96 4.28 -21.17
C ALA A 232 3.42 4.43 -21.12
N PHE A 233 2.79 4.03 -20.01
CA PHE A 233 1.35 4.18 -19.80
C PHE A 233 0.91 5.58 -19.30
N LEU A 234 1.85 6.49 -19.04
CA LEU A 234 1.57 7.87 -18.63
C LEU A 234 2.04 8.87 -19.69
N PRO A 235 1.19 9.79 -20.14
CA PRO A 235 1.63 10.86 -21.02
C PRO A 235 2.69 11.74 -20.38
N ASP A 236 3.80 12.00 -21.10
CA ASP A 236 4.86 12.89 -20.62
C ASP A 236 4.53 14.37 -20.92
N VAL A 237 3.47 14.86 -20.29
CA VAL A 237 3.01 16.25 -20.37
C VAL A 237 3.08 16.93 -19.01
N HIS A 238 3.05 18.26 -19.01
CA HIS A 238 3.25 19.04 -17.78
C HIS A 238 2.21 18.68 -16.70
N GLU A 239 0.94 18.57 -17.06
CA GLU A 239 -0.17 18.28 -16.15
C GLU A 239 0.00 16.94 -15.43
N VAL A 240 0.46 15.91 -16.15
CA VAL A 240 0.68 14.58 -15.59
C VAL A 240 1.93 14.54 -14.71
N ARG A 241 3.01 15.24 -15.14
CA ARG A 241 4.23 15.39 -14.32
C ARG A 241 3.97 16.18 -13.04
N GLU A 242 3.16 17.25 -13.09
CA GLU A 242 2.81 18.04 -11.91
C GLU A 242 1.98 17.22 -10.92
N ASP A 243 0.98 16.48 -11.41
CA ASP A 243 0.16 15.55 -10.60
C ASP A 243 1.03 14.48 -9.92
N LEU A 244 1.99 13.92 -10.64
CA LEU A 244 2.93 12.94 -10.09
C LEU A 244 3.92 13.56 -9.10
N ALA A 245 4.36 14.80 -9.33
CA ALA A 245 5.20 15.56 -8.39
C ALA A 245 4.45 15.85 -7.08
N ASP A 246 3.16 16.15 -7.15
CA ASP A 246 2.29 16.35 -5.99
C ASP A 246 2.13 15.05 -5.20
N TYR A 247 1.93 13.91 -5.88
CA TYR A 247 1.93 12.59 -5.26
C TYR A 247 3.25 12.28 -4.51
N LEU A 248 4.39 12.53 -5.16
CA LEU A 248 5.70 12.38 -4.52
C LEU A 248 5.89 13.32 -3.32
N GLY A 249 5.28 14.50 -3.36
CA GLY A 249 5.25 15.44 -2.24
C GLY A 249 4.49 14.91 -1.04
N GLU A 250 3.37 14.23 -1.25
CA GLU A 250 2.63 13.58 -0.16
C GLU A 250 3.37 12.37 0.42
N ILE A 251 4.11 11.63 -0.40
CA ILE A 251 5.02 10.58 0.07
C ILE A 251 6.13 11.18 0.95
N ALA A 252 6.71 12.31 0.55
CA ALA A 252 7.71 13.01 1.38
C ALA A 252 7.12 13.48 2.72
N ALA A 253 5.84 13.87 2.76
CA ALA A 253 5.14 14.19 3.99
C ALA A 253 4.96 12.96 4.90
N PHE A 254 4.57 11.81 4.33
CA PHE A 254 4.51 10.55 5.08
C PHE A 254 5.87 10.15 5.63
N ASP A 255 6.93 10.24 4.81
CA ASP A 255 8.31 9.94 5.22
C ASP A 255 8.78 10.82 6.38
N ALA A 256 8.41 12.11 6.36
CA ALA A 256 8.66 13.02 7.49
C ALA A 256 7.90 12.55 8.76
N GLY A 257 6.65 12.11 8.62
CA GLY A 257 5.87 11.51 9.71
C GLY A 257 6.53 10.25 10.28
N LEU A 258 7.07 9.38 9.42
CA LEU A 258 7.87 8.22 9.84
C LEU A 258 9.08 8.66 10.67
N GLY A 259 9.78 9.70 10.22
CA GLY A 259 10.90 10.29 10.97
C GLY A 259 10.49 10.72 12.39
N ILE A 260 9.31 11.35 12.53
CA ILE A 260 8.76 11.74 13.84
C ILE A 260 8.50 10.50 14.73
N MET A 261 7.89 9.44 14.18
CA MET A 261 7.65 8.20 14.96
C MET A 261 8.97 7.61 15.47
N ILE A 262 10.00 7.55 14.63
CA ILE A 262 11.34 7.05 15.00
C ILE A 262 11.97 7.88 16.10
N GLU A 263 11.91 9.21 16.01
CA GLU A 263 12.47 10.09 17.04
C GLU A 263 11.72 9.99 18.38
N GLU A 264 10.40 9.85 18.37
CA GLU A 264 9.63 9.64 19.60
C GLU A 264 9.95 8.29 20.25
N LEU A 265 10.17 7.22 19.46
CA LEU A 265 10.67 5.94 19.97
C LEU A 265 12.02 6.06 20.66
N LYS A 266 12.96 6.82 20.08
CA LYS A 266 14.28 7.07 20.67
C LYS A 266 14.18 7.85 21.99
N LYS A 267 13.37 8.91 22.02
CA LYS A 267 13.10 9.70 23.23
C LYS A 267 12.49 8.86 24.34
N ALA A 268 11.62 7.92 23.99
CA ALA A 268 11.01 6.99 24.93
C ALA A 268 11.94 5.83 25.37
N GLY A 269 13.13 5.68 24.76
CA GLY A 269 14.03 4.56 25.02
C GLY A 269 13.52 3.21 24.51
N GLU A 270 12.58 3.22 23.55
CA GLU A 270 11.94 2.01 23.03
C GLU A 270 12.43 1.63 21.62
N TYR A 271 13.26 2.46 20.98
CA TYR A 271 13.70 2.26 19.59
C TYR A 271 14.38 0.92 19.37
N GLU A 272 15.35 0.56 20.21
CA GLU A 272 16.14 -0.68 20.08
C GLU A 272 15.30 -1.95 20.33
N ASN A 273 14.16 -1.81 21.01
CA ASN A 273 13.23 -2.92 21.26
C ASN A 273 12.00 -2.89 20.35
N THR A 274 12.01 -2.12 19.26
CA THR A 274 10.87 -1.99 18.35
C THR A 274 11.19 -2.55 16.97
N ILE A 275 10.37 -3.48 16.49
CA ILE A 275 10.33 -3.87 15.08
C ILE A 275 9.56 -2.77 14.34
N ILE A 276 10.20 -2.14 13.35
CA ILE A 276 9.59 -1.11 12.52
C ILE A 276 9.39 -1.69 11.13
N VAL A 277 8.14 -1.69 10.66
CA VAL A 277 7.75 -2.09 9.32
C VAL A 277 7.14 -0.89 8.62
N VAL A 278 7.59 -0.61 7.40
CA VAL A 278 7.10 0.51 6.60
C VAL A 278 6.66 0.02 5.23
N SER A 279 5.43 0.37 4.83
CA SER A 279 4.88 0.06 3.52
C SER A 279 3.69 0.98 3.19
N GLY A 280 3.10 0.78 1.99
CA GLY A 280 1.81 1.36 1.60
C GLY A 280 0.83 0.28 1.18
N ASP A 281 -0.46 0.62 1.06
CA ASP A 281 -1.51 -0.38 0.82
C ASP A 281 -1.75 -0.71 -0.66
N HIS A 282 -1.31 0.10 -1.59
CA HIS A 282 -1.26 -0.15 -3.05
C HIS A 282 -0.66 1.06 -3.80
N GLY A 283 -0.59 0.97 -5.13
CA GLY A 283 -0.07 2.03 -5.98
C GLY A 283 -0.95 3.28 -6.08
N PRO A 284 -0.47 4.32 -6.79
CA PRO A 284 -1.04 5.66 -6.76
C PRO A 284 -2.48 5.71 -7.29
N PRO A 285 -3.33 6.60 -6.71
CA PRO A 285 -4.71 6.80 -7.12
C PRO A 285 -4.81 7.79 -8.28
N GLY A 286 -5.74 7.58 -9.22
CA GLY A 286 -5.99 8.51 -10.32
C GLY A 286 -4.92 8.51 -11.43
N PHE A 287 -4.15 7.43 -11.52
CA PHE A 287 -3.19 7.19 -12.58
C PHE A 287 -3.47 5.84 -13.24
N PRO A 288 -3.42 5.73 -14.59
CA PRO A 288 -3.41 4.46 -15.28
C PRO A 288 -2.41 3.46 -14.66
N HIS A 289 -2.75 2.18 -14.67
CA HIS A 289 -1.99 1.10 -14.02
C HIS A 289 -1.85 1.18 -12.49
N GLY A 290 -2.25 2.29 -11.87
CA GLY A 290 -2.20 2.48 -10.41
C GLY A 290 -3.28 1.70 -9.65
N LYS A 291 -3.85 2.33 -8.64
CA LYS A 291 -4.95 1.79 -7.81
C LYS A 291 -6.02 1.11 -8.66
N CYS A 292 -6.57 -0.01 -8.19
CA CYS A 292 -7.55 -0.83 -8.91
C CYS A 292 -7.01 -1.59 -10.14
N ASN A 293 -5.72 -1.58 -10.42
CA ASN A 293 -5.12 -2.34 -11.50
C ASN A 293 -4.18 -3.42 -10.96
N LEU A 294 -4.09 -4.58 -11.63
CA LEU A 294 -3.20 -5.66 -11.20
C LEU A 294 -1.78 -5.56 -11.76
N TYR A 295 -1.45 -4.48 -12.47
CA TYR A 295 -0.11 -4.21 -12.97
C TYR A 295 0.85 -3.82 -11.84
N ASP A 296 2.16 -3.93 -12.07
CA ASP A 296 3.18 -3.65 -11.06
C ASP A 296 3.03 -2.25 -10.43
N PHE A 297 2.63 -1.23 -11.20
CA PHE A 297 2.42 0.13 -10.70
C PHE A 297 1.27 0.23 -9.67
N GLY A 298 0.29 -0.68 -9.76
CA GLY A 298 -0.84 -0.76 -8.82
C GLY A 298 -0.60 -1.73 -7.66
N THR A 299 0.16 -2.80 -7.87
CA THR A 299 0.28 -3.90 -6.89
C THR A 299 1.61 -3.94 -6.16
N ARG A 300 2.73 -3.48 -6.75
CA ARG A 300 4.02 -3.43 -6.06
C ARG A 300 4.09 -2.24 -5.12
N VAL A 301 4.58 -2.49 -3.92
CA VAL A 301 4.73 -1.47 -2.87
C VAL A 301 6.15 -1.47 -2.32
N CYS A 302 6.52 -0.38 -1.67
CA CYS A 302 7.72 -0.36 -0.85
C CYS A 302 7.52 -1.27 0.37
N LEU A 303 8.59 -1.93 0.81
CA LEU A 303 8.59 -2.66 2.08
C LEU A 303 9.99 -2.69 2.67
N ALA A 304 10.12 -2.16 3.87
CA ALA A 304 11.34 -2.25 4.65
C ALA A 304 11.03 -2.66 6.09
N VAL A 305 11.90 -3.50 6.67
CA VAL A 305 11.73 -4.02 8.04
C VAL A 305 13.05 -3.91 8.80
N THR A 306 13.01 -3.35 10.01
CA THR A 306 14.17 -3.32 10.92
C THR A 306 13.74 -3.59 12.35
N GLY A 307 14.69 -3.89 13.23
CA GLY A 307 14.45 -4.05 14.67
C GLY A 307 15.05 -5.33 15.24
N PRO A 308 14.71 -5.66 16.51
CA PRO A 308 15.28 -6.82 17.20
C PRO A 308 14.92 -8.12 16.48
N GLY A 309 15.94 -8.99 16.31
CA GLY A 309 15.83 -10.25 15.58
C GLY A 309 15.90 -10.14 14.06
N VAL A 310 15.87 -8.93 13.48
CA VAL A 310 16.05 -8.70 12.04
C VAL A 310 17.53 -8.57 11.71
N ARG A 311 18.01 -9.33 10.72
CA ARG A 311 19.37 -9.18 10.19
C ARG A 311 19.38 -8.08 9.13
N GLY A 312 19.77 -6.89 9.54
CA GLY A 312 19.76 -5.70 8.69
C GLY A 312 20.88 -5.63 7.66
N GLY A 313 20.87 -4.53 6.87
CA GLY A 313 21.84 -4.25 5.81
C GLY A 313 21.65 -5.11 4.55
N ARG A 314 20.44 -5.59 4.27
CA ARG A 314 20.17 -6.57 3.20
C ARG A 314 19.10 -6.13 2.22
N VAL A 315 19.27 -6.57 0.97
CA VAL A 315 18.27 -6.49 -0.08
C VAL A 315 17.78 -7.91 -0.39
N VAL A 316 16.48 -8.12 -0.31
CA VAL A 316 15.84 -9.44 -0.48
C VAL A 316 14.91 -9.42 -1.68
N ASP A 317 15.07 -10.42 -2.56
CA ASP A 317 14.34 -10.55 -3.83
C ASP A 317 13.20 -11.57 -3.77
N ASP A 318 12.93 -12.16 -2.62
CA ASP A 318 11.77 -13.04 -2.41
C ASP A 318 10.48 -12.30 -2.79
N PHE A 319 9.60 -12.99 -3.48
CA PHE A 319 8.24 -12.51 -3.72
C PHE A 319 7.44 -12.61 -2.43
N VAL A 320 7.05 -11.46 -1.88
CA VAL A 320 6.30 -11.37 -0.63
C VAL A 320 5.00 -10.62 -0.85
N CYS A 321 3.95 -11.08 -0.19
CA CYS A 321 2.67 -10.41 -0.19
C CYS A 321 2.41 -9.81 1.18
N LEU A 322 1.83 -8.61 1.27
CA LEU A 322 1.66 -7.91 2.56
C LEU A 322 0.86 -8.68 3.63
N PRO A 323 -0.10 -9.59 3.31
CA PRO A 323 -0.70 -10.48 4.31
C PRO A 323 0.31 -11.30 5.11
N ASP A 324 1.51 -11.56 4.56
CA ASP A 324 2.62 -12.26 5.23
C ASP A 324 3.10 -11.54 6.50
N LEU A 325 2.79 -10.25 6.63
CA LEU A 325 3.10 -9.47 7.84
C LEU A 325 2.29 -9.92 9.06
N ALA A 326 1.05 -10.40 8.90
CA ALA A 326 0.22 -10.82 10.02
C ALA A 326 0.85 -11.99 10.81
N PRO A 327 1.16 -13.16 10.19
CA PRO A 327 1.85 -14.23 10.90
C PRO A 327 3.26 -13.81 11.34
N THR A 328 3.92 -12.88 10.64
CA THR A 328 5.24 -12.36 11.04
C THR A 328 5.17 -11.58 12.35
N PHE A 329 4.18 -10.71 12.53
CA PHE A 329 3.96 -9.96 13.77
C PHE A 329 3.60 -10.88 14.95
N LEU A 330 2.76 -11.90 14.70
CA LEU A 330 2.41 -12.87 15.73
C LEU A 330 3.61 -13.71 16.16
N GLU A 331 4.42 -14.18 15.22
CA GLU A 331 5.63 -14.95 15.51
C GLU A 331 6.66 -14.11 16.29
N ALA A 332 6.88 -12.84 15.89
CA ALA A 332 7.73 -11.90 16.60
C ALA A 332 7.22 -11.66 18.03
N GLY A 333 5.91 -11.56 18.22
CA GLY A 333 5.25 -11.41 19.52
C GLY A 333 5.13 -12.69 20.34
N LYS A 334 5.66 -13.83 19.84
CA LYS A 334 5.52 -15.15 20.45
C LYS A 334 4.05 -15.56 20.66
N VAL A 335 3.19 -15.20 19.72
CA VAL A 335 1.77 -15.56 19.69
C VAL A 335 1.54 -16.63 18.64
N GLN A 336 0.75 -17.64 18.96
CA GLN A 336 0.43 -18.70 18.02
C GLN A 336 -0.28 -18.15 16.80
N VAL A 337 0.20 -18.49 15.61
CA VAL A 337 -0.44 -18.15 14.34
C VAL A 337 -1.64 -19.07 14.13
N PRO A 338 -2.87 -18.54 13.95
CA PRO A 338 -4.03 -19.35 13.65
C PRO A 338 -3.89 -20.13 12.33
N GLU A 339 -4.33 -21.38 12.29
CA GLU A 339 -4.29 -22.23 11.07
C GLU A 339 -5.08 -21.63 9.89
N VAL A 340 -6.07 -20.80 10.18
CA VAL A 340 -6.88 -20.12 9.17
C VAL A 340 -6.15 -18.99 8.44
N MET A 341 -4.95 -18.60 8.87
CA MET A 341 -4.10 -17.66 8.16
C MET A 341 -3.38 -18.39 7.03
N SER A 342 -3.73 -18.08 5.78
CA SER A 342 -3.14 -18.68 4.58
C SER A 342 -1.76 -18.08 4.20
N ALA A 343 -1.44 -16.91 4.74
CA ALA A 343 -0.17 -16.21 4.51
C ALA A 343 1.00 -16.87 5.28
N LYS A 344 2.22 -16.65 4.78
CA LYS A 344 3.44 -17.25 5.33
C LYS A 344 4.32 -16.20 6.02
N SER A 345 4.70 -16.47 7.28
CA SER A 345 5.58 -15.57 8.04
C SER A 345 6.90 -15.27 7.30
N LEU A 346 7.32 -14.01 7.35
CA LEU A 346 8.61 -13.54 6.84
C LEU A 346 9.75 -13.74 7.87
N TRP A 347 9.46 -14.22 9.07
CA TRP A 347 10.42 -14.22 10.18
C TRP A 347 11.70 -14.99 9.86
N LYS A 348 11.56 -16.13 9.15
CA LYS A 348 12.73 -16.91 8.67
C LYS A 348 13.59 -16.10 7.69
N VAL A 349 12.96 -15.36 6.77
CA VAL A 349 13.63 -14.49 5.79
C VAL A 349 14.33 -13.33 6.50
N LEU A 350 13.64 -12.69 7.46
CA LEU A 350 14.17 -11.55 8.23
C LEU A 350 15.39 -11.93 9.08
N LYS A 351 15.46 -13.16 9.60
CA LYS A 351 16.57 -13.69 10.41
C LYS A 351 17.73 -14.24 9.59
N SER A 352 17.56 -14.43 8.30
CA SER A 352 18.61 -14.94 7.40
C SER A 352 19.82 -13.98 7.31
N LYS A 353 20.96 -14.50 6.89
CA LYS A 353 22.15 -13.72 6.54
C LYS A 353 22.31 -13.54 5.02
N LYS A 354 21.40 -14.12 4.20
CA LYS A 354 21.49 -14.11 2.74
C LYS A 354 20.83 -12.88 2.15
N ASP A 355 21.41 -12.32 1.11
CA ASP A 355 20.83 -11.37 0.18
C ASP A 355 20.15 -12.09 -0.99
N GLY A 356 19.44 -11.33 -1.82
CA GLY A 356 18.73 -11.85 -2.98
C GLY A 356 17.58 -12.78 -2.60
N GLN A 357 17.39 -13.88 -3.32
CA GLN A 357 16.38 -14.86 -3.01
C GLN A 357 16.79 -15.74 -1.82
N VAL A 358 16.11 -15.56 -0.70
CA VAL A 358 16.39 -16.27 0.56
C VAL A 358 15.61 -17.57 0.67
N ASP A 359 14.31 -17.53 0.33
CA ASP A 359 13.41 -18.70 0.32
C ASP A 359 12.96 -19.00 -1.13
N PRO A 360 13.49 -20.05 -1.77
CA PRO A 360 13.12 -20.40 -3.15
C PRO A 360 11.62 -20.67 -3.37
N SER A 361 10.87 -20.98 -2.31
CA SER A 361 9.42 -21.17 -2.41
C SER A 361 8.64 -19.84 -2.59
N ARG A 362 9.29 -18.72 -2.38
CA ARG A 362 8.76 -17.37 -2.57
C ARG A 362 9.14 -16.84 -3.96
N ASP A 363 8.71 -17.54 -5.00
CA ASP A 363 9.00 -17.26 -6.41
C ASP A 363 7.85 -16.59 -7.16
N ALA A 364 6.72 -16.34 -6.51
CA ALA A 364 5.57 -15.65 -7.07
C ALA A 364 4.66 -15.06 -5.98
N VAL A 365 3.85 -14.07 -6.37
CA VAL A 365 2.72 -13.56 -5.60
C VAL A 365 1.44 -13.68 -6.40
N ILE A 366 0.32 -13.83 -5.67
CA ILE A 366 -1.03 -13.84 -6.24
C ILE A 366 -1.74 -12.56 -5.81
N THR A 367 -2.34 -11.89 -6.79
CA THR A 367 -3.09 -10.65 -6.57
C THR A 367 -4.47 -10.77 -7.21
N GLY A 368 -5.39 -9.92 -6.79
CA GLY A 368 -6.71 -9.94 -7.39
C GLY A 368 -7.54 -8.72 -7.05
N ARG A 369 -8.73 -8.69 -7.63
CA ARG A 369 -9.67 -7.58 -7.46
C ARG A 369 -11.11 -8.06 -7.59
N GLU A 370 -11.98 -7.40 -6.85
CA GLU A 370 -13.44 -7.48 -6.96
C GLU A 370 -14.04 -6.07 -7.12
N ARG A 371 -15.12 -5.75 -6.42
CA ARG A 371 -15.75 -4.42 -6.46
C ARG A 371 -14.92 -3.39 -5.71
N HIS A 372 -14.67 -2.26 -6.36
CA HIS A 372 -14.10 -1.07 -5.73
C HIS A 372 -15.23 -0.06 -5.43
N VAL A 373 -15.61 0.77 -6.38
CA VAL A 373 -16.72 1.70 -6.22
C VAL A 373 -18.04 1.04 -6.64
N PHE A 374 -19.07 1.19 -5.82
CA PHE A 374 -20.37 0.55 -6.08
C PHE A 374 -21.06 1.07 -7.34
N SER A 375 -20.92 2.37 -7.63
CA SER A 375 -21.55 3.04 -8.77
C SER A 375 -20.75 2.94 -10.07
N SER A 376 -19.61 2.25 -10.06
CA SER A 376 -18.77 2.11 -11.25
C SER A 376 -19.45 1.35 -12.39
N ARG A 377 -20.41 0.48 -12.06
CA ARG A 377 -21.17 -0.32 -13.05
C ARG A 377 -22.62 -0.48 -12.57
N PRO A 378 -23.61 -0.53 -13.50
CA PRO A 378 -24.99 -0.84 -13.16
C PRO A 378 -25.09 -2.14 -12.34
N GLY A 379 -25.99 -2.18 -11.35
CA GLY A 379 -26.17 -3.35 -10.50
C GLY A 379 -25.05 -3.58 -9.47
N TYR A 380 -24.17 -2.59 -9.25
CA TYR A 380 -23.06 -2.66 -8.28
C TYR A 380 -22.04 -3.78 -8.61
N LEU A 381 -21.90 -4.11 -9.88
CA LEU A 381 -21.11 -5.24 -10.37
C LEU A 381 -19.62 -5.03 -10.16
N PRO A 382 -18.86 -6.07 -9.74
CA PRO A 382 -17.41 -6.04 -9.63
C PRO A 382 -16.72 -6.08 -11.00
N TYR A 383 -15.42 -5.78 -11.01
CA TYR A 383 -14.53 -6.18 -12.09
C TYR A 383 -13.54 -7.23 -11.57
N PRO A 384 -13.88 -8.52 -11.69
CA PRO A 384 -13.10 -9.59 -11.08
C PRO A 384 -11.86 -9.94 -11.88
N GLN A 385 -10.71 -9.86 -11.22
CA GLN A 385 -9.42 -10.23 -11.79
C GLN A 385 -8.62 -11.07 -10.79
N ARG A 386 -7.76 -11.97 -11.31
CA ARG A 386 -6.70 -12.65 -10.56
C ARG A 386 -5.44 -12.66 -11.38
N ALA A 387 -4.31 -12.46 -10.74
CA ALA A 387 -3.01 -12.48 -11.41
C ALA A 387 -1.99 -13.29 -10.60
N ILE A 388 -1.04 -13.87 -11.33
CA ILE A 388 0.21 -14.41 -10.78
C ILE A 388 1.38 -13.61 -11.33
N ARG A 389 2.22 -13.08 -10.45
CA ARG A 389 3.44 -12.36 -10.75
C ARG A 389 4.65 -13.19 -10.34
N THR A 390 5.46 -13.59 -11.29
CA THR A 390 6.74 -14.27 -11.12
C THR A 390 7.90 -13.34 -11.47
N LYS A 391 9.14 -13.79 -11.38
CA LYS A 391 10.31 -12.98 -11.75
C LYS A 391 10.21 -12.46 -13.19
N ASP A 392 9.88 -13.34 -14.14
CA ASP A 392 9.97 -13.04 -15.57
C ASP A 392 8.64 -12.65 -16.20
N PHE A 393 7.51 -13.07 -15.61
CA PHE A 393 6.19 -12.88 -16.22
C PHE A 393 5.13 -12.47 -15.23
N GLN A 394 4.17 -11.71 -15.72
CA GLN A 394 2.87 -11.55 -15.08
C GLN A 394 1.77 -12.10 -15.98
N PHE A 395 0.91 -12.93 -15.40
CA PHE A 395 -0.27 -13.48 -16.08
C PHE A 395 -1.54 -13.07 -15.33
N VAL A 396 -2.53 -12.54 -16.05
CA VAL A 396 -3.80 -12.04 -15.51
C VAL A 396 -4.97 -12.78 -16.14
N ILE A 397 -5.98 -13.13 -15.33
CA ILE A 397 -7.30 -13.59 -15.78
C ILE A 397 -8.33 -12.52 -15.47
N ASN A 398 -9.01 -12.01 -16.50
CA ASN A 398 -10.19 -11.17 -16.41
C ASN A 398 -11.43 -12.07 -16.50
N PHE A 399 -12.12 -12.31 -15.37
CA PHE A 399 -13.27 -13.23 -15.36
C PHE A 399 -14.49 -12.66 -16.09
N ARG A 400 -14.57 -11.34 -16.22
CA ARG A 400 -15.67 -10.63 -16.91
C ARG A 400 -15.11 -9.61 -17.92
N PRO A 401 -14.52 -10.10 -19.04
CA PRO A 401 -13.94 -9.24 -20.08
C PRO A 401 -14.99 -8.37 -20.79
N ASP A 402 -16.27 -8.70 -20.65
CA ASP A 402 -17.40 -7.92 -21.14
C ASP A 402 -17.60 -6.59 -20.42
N ARG A 403 -17.01 -6.39 -19.22
CA ARG A 403 -17.12 -5.19 -18.38
C ARG A 403 -15.96 -4.22 -18.61
N TRP A 404 -16.19 -2.96 -18.33
CA TRP A 404 -15.14 -1.94 -18.31
C TRP A 404 -14.29 -2.05 -17.04
N PRO A 405 -12.93 -2.08 -17.16
CA PRO A 405 -12.07 -2.38 -16.02
C PRO A 405 -12.11 -1.32 -14.93
N LEU A 406 -12.14 -0.04 -15.30
CA LEU A 406 -12.12 1.07 -14.34
C LEU A 406 -13.49 1.77 -14.17
N GLY A 407 -14.57 1.05 -14.47
CA GLY A 407 -15.94 1.56 -14.41
C GLY A 407 -16.46 1.95 -15.79
N ASP A 408 -17.78 2.01 -15.91
CA ASP A 408 -18.42 2.33 -17.18
C ASP A 408 -18.11 3.78 -17.58
N PRO A 409 -17.95 4.04 -18.90
CA PRO A 409 -17.65 5.36 -19.43
C PRO A 409 -18.93 6.23 -19.49
N TYR A 410 -19.62 6.37 -18.37
CA TYR A 410 -20.81 7.18 -18.26
C TYR A 410 -20.58 8.58 -18.82
N LEU A 411 -21.55 9.09 -19.56
CA LEU A 411 -21.57 10.43 -20.13
C LEU A 411 -20.51 10.71 -21.22
N LEU A 412 -19.46 9.89 -21.36
CA LEU A 412 -18.49 10.07 -22.44
C LEU A 412 -19.17 9.87 -23.79
N ASP A 413 -18.81 10.71 -24.77
CA ASP A 413 -19.37 10.72 -26.13
C ASP A 413 -20.88 11.01 -26.19
N THR A 414 -21.42 11.70 -25.17
CA THR A 414 -22.81 12.18 -25.10
C THR A 414 -22.85 13.72 -25.08
N PRO A 415 -24.03 14.34 -25.32
CA PRO A 415 -24.18 15.79 -25.17
C PRO A 415 -23.97 16.30 -23.72
N LYS A 416 -23.92 15.39 -22.73
CA LYS A 416 -23.64 15.68 -21.32
C LYS A 416 -22.23 15.30 -20.91
N GLU A 417 -21.32 15.24 -21.85
CA GLU A 417 -19.91 14.90 -21.58
C GLU A 417 -19.34 15.83 -20.50
N PRO A 418 -18.69 15.28 -19.45
CA PRO A 418 -18.12 16.09 -18.39
C PRO A 418 -16.95 16.92 -18.89
N ASP A 419 -16.88 18.18 -18.45
CA ASP A 419 -15.74 19.04 -18.70
C ASP A 419 -14.49 18.62 -17.89
N TYR A 420 -13.36 19.25 -18.20
CA TYR A 420 -12.09 18.97 -17.53
C TYR A 420 -12.16 19.16 -16.02
N ALA A 421 -12.79 20.24 -15.54
CA ALA A 421 -12.88 20.55 -14.12
C ALA A 421 -13.71 19.51 -13.37
N LEU A 422 -14.76 18.98 -13.99
CA LEU A 422 -15.59 17.92 -13.42
C LEU A 422 -14.81 16.59 -13.35
N LEU A 423 -14.06 16.23 -14.40
CA LEU A 423 -13.20 15.05 -14.44
C LEU A 423 -12.07 15.11 -13.39
N GLU A 424 -11.49 16.29 -13.19
CA GLU A 424 -10.42 16.52 -12.21
C GLU A 424 -10.91 16.44 -10.76
N ASN A 425 -12.19 16.74 -10.50
CA ASN A 425 -12.68 16.94 -9.14
C ASN A 425 -13.73 15.92 -8.68
N GLN A 426 -14.35 15.14 -9.57
CA GLN A 426 -15.46 14.25 -9.26
C GLN A 426 -15.20 12.82 -9.75
N THR A 427 -14.84 11.94 -8.83
CA THR A 427 -14.52 10.52 -9.11
C THR A 427 -15.69 9.78 -9.77
N PHE A 428 -16.94 10.04 -9.31
CA PHE A 428 -18.10 9.24 -9.68
C PHE A 428 -18.77 9.64 -11.00
N VAL A 429 -18.24 10.63 -11.73
CA VAL A 429 -18.87 11.13 -12.96
C VAL A 429 -18.70 10.16 -14.13
N THR A 430 -17.55 9.51 -14.25
CA THR A 430 -17.25 8.50 -15.26
C THR A 430 -16.01 7.69 -14.84
N LEU A 431 -15.87 6.44 -15.30
CA LEU A 431 -14.72 5.58 -15.00
C LEU A 431 -14.39 5.59 -13.50
N ALA A 432 -15.39 5.35 -12.67
CA ALA A 432 -15.39 5.72 -11.24
C ALA A 432 -14.51 4.85 -10.36
N ASP A 433 -13.94 3.73 -10.84
CA ASP A 433 -12.94 2.95 -10.11
C ASP A 433 -11.54 3.62 -10.14
N GLU A 434 -11.35 4.64 -10.97
CA GLU A 434 -10.18 5.51 -10.92
C GLU A 434 -10.53 6.85 -10.27
N ASP A 435 -9.74 7.25 -9.27
CA ASP A 435 -9.94 8.51 -8.56
C ASP A 435 -9.81 9.72 -9.49
N ALA A 436 -10.61 10.75 -9.25
CA ALA A 436 -10.50 12.02 -9.97
C ALA A 436 -9.13 12.68 -9.72
N GLY A 437 -8.58 13.30 -10.74
CA GLY A 437 -7.32 14.03 -10.68
C GLY A 437 -6.91 14.61 -12.02
N PRO A 438 -5.87 15.45 -12.05
CA PRO A 438 -5.37 16.08 -13.28
C PRO A 438 -5.03 15.07 -14.37
N THR A 439 -4.38 13.95 -14.02
CA THR A 439 -3.98 12.91 -14.99
C THR A 439 -5.19 12.27 -15.66
N LYS A 440 -6.19 11.82 -14.88
CA LYS A 440 -7.44 11.29 -15.41
C LYS A 440 -8.14 12.31 -16.30
N ALA A 441 -8.27 13.55 -15.83
CA ALA A 441 -8.92 14.63 -16.57
C ALA A 441 -8.21 14.89 -17.91
N TRP A 442 -6.88 14.94 -17.91
CA TRP A 442 -6.11 15.17 -19.12
C TRP A 442 -6.29 14.04 -20.15
N ILE A 443 -6.12 12.80 -19.75
CA ILE A 443 -6.23 11.64 -20.65
C ILE A 443 -7.66 11.54 -21.22
N VAL A 444 -8.69 11.65 -20.38
CA VAL A 444 -10.09 11.53 -20.81
C VAL A 444 -10.48 12.67 -21.74
N SER A 445 -10.10 13.91 -21.44
CA SER A 445 -10.43 15.08 -22.29
C SER A 445 -9.73 15.04 -23.66
N ASN A 446 -8.53 14.45 -23.72
CA ASN A 446 -7.75 14.38 -24.97
C ASN A 446 -7.88 13.03 -25.68
N ARG A 447 -8.76 12.10 -25.23
CA ARG A 447 -8.89 10.72 -25.77
C ARG A 447 -9.18 10.61 -27.27
N LYS A 448 -9.67 11.68 -27.89
CA LYS A 448 -9.96 11.74 -29.35
C LYS A 448 -8.72 12.14 -30.17
N ASP A 449 -7.67 12.65 -29.53
CA ASP A 449 -6.40 12.91 -30.19
C ASP A 449 -5.74 11.59 -30.58
N PRO A 450 -5.32 11.40 -31.85
CA PRO A 450 -4.65 10.18 -32.30
C PRO A 450 -3.41 9.79 -31.51
N GLN A 451 -2.71 10.74 -30.88
CA GLN A 451 -1.53 10.48 -30.06
C GLN A 451 -1.90 10.03 -28.65
N VAL A 452 -3.05 10.43 -28.13
CA VAL A 452 -3.53 10.09 -26.77
C VAL A 452 -4.43 8.87 -26.75
N LYS A 453 -5.16 8.64 -27.86
CA LYS A 453 -6.10 7.52 -27.98
C LYS A 453 -5.52 6.16 -27.58
N PRO A 454 -4.30 5.77 -28.00
CA PRO A 454 -3.70 4.50 -27.57
C PRO A 454 -3.51 4.39 -26.05
N VAL A 455 -3.15 5.49 -25.38
CA VAL A 455 -3.00 5.53 -23.91
C VAL A 455 -4.37 5.40 -23.25
N PHE A 456 -5.39 6.12 -23.75
CA PHE A 456 -6.76 6.01 -23.23
C PHE A 456 -7.32 4.59 -23.39
N ASP A 457 -7.18 3.99 -24.59
CA ASP A 457 -7.67 2.65 -24.87
C ASP A 457 -6.98 1.60 -23.97
N HIS A 458 -5.67 1.74 -23.76
CA HIS A 458 -4.89 0.86 -22.90
C HIS A 458 -5.30 1.01 -21.41
N ALA A 459 -5.49 2.23 -20.94
CA ALA A 459 -5.85 2.52 -19.54
C ALA A 459 -7.29 2.08 -19.21
N TYR A 460 -8.24 2.41 -20.08
CA TYR A 460 -9.68 2.33 -19.79
C TYR A 460 -10.45 1.35 -20.65
N GLY A 461 -9.91 0.91 -21.78
CA GLY A 461 -10.54 -0.03 -22.71
C GLY A 461 -10.86 -1.38 -22.07
N LYS A 462 -11.85 -2.10 -22.63
CA LYS A 462 -12.15 -3.47 -22.21
C LYS A 462 -10.93 -4.36 -22.47
N ARG A 463 -10.65 -5.23 -21.50
CA ARG A 463 -9.49 -6.13 -21.53
C ARG A 463 -9.87 -7.51 -22.04
N PRO A 464 -8.97 -8.23 -22.73
CA PRO A 464 -9.21 -9.62 -23.10
C PRO A 464 -9.32 -10.50 -21.86
N ARG A 465 -9.78 -11.74 -22.03
CA ARG A 465 -9.91 -12.69 -20.92
C ARG A 465 -8.59 -12.98 -20.23
N GLU A 466 -7.48 -12.99 -20.97
CA GLU A 466 -6.16 -13.29 -20.46
C GLU A 466 -5.14 -12.27 -20.94
N GLU A 467 -4.23 -11.94 -20.02
CA GLU A 467 -3.11 -11.07 -20.33
C GLU A 467 -1.82 -11.74 -19.86
N LEU A 468 -0.76 -11.62 -20.65
CA LEU A 468 0.60 -12.04 -20.29
C LEU A 468 1.59 -10.93 -20.62
N TYR A 469 2.44 -10.59 -19.67
CA TYR A 469 3.50 -9.59 -19.84
C TYR A 469 4.86 -10.18 -19.51
N ASP A 470 5.85 -9.93 -20.38
CA ASP A 470 7.26 -10.28 -20.18
C ASP A 470 7.93 -9.13 -19.42
N MET A 471 8.18 -9.32 -18.14
CA MET A 471 8.66 -8.26 -17.25
C MET A 471 10.10 -7.83 -17.49
N ASN A 472 10.87 -8.61 -18.24
CA ASN A 472 12.23 -8.27 -18.63
C ASN A 472 12.29 -7.39 -19.89
N LYS A 473 11.29 -7.54 -20.79
CA LYS A 473 11.23 -6.82 -22.06
C LYS A 473 10.25 -5.65 -22.04
N ASP A 474 9.22 -5.75 -21.21
CA ASP A 474 8.11 -4.81 -21.11
C ASP A 474 7.74 -4.57 -19.62
N PRO A 475 8.63 -3.90 -18.86
CA PRO A 475 8.38 -3.63 -17.44
C PRO A 475 7.16 -2.74 -17.21
N ASP A 476 6.76 -1.94 -18.22
CA ASP A 476 5.57 -1.08 -18.18
C ASP A 476 4.27 -1.82 -18.53
N GLN A 477 4.36 -3.09 -18.94
CA GLN A 477 3.20 -3.96 -19.19
C GLN A 477 2.24 -3.40 -20.25
N MET A 478 2.80 -2.94 -21.37
CA MET A 478 2.07 -2.34 -22.49
C MET A 478 1.66 -3.35 -23.54
N LYS A 479 2.40 -4.45 -23.71
CA LYS A 479 2.19 -5.43 -24.77
C LYS A 479 1.69 -6.76 -24.21
N ASN A 480 0.40 -7.04 -24.39
CA ASN A 480 -0.15 -8.35 -24.04
C ASN A 480 0.34 -9.44 -25.00
N LEU A 481 0.94 -10.50 -24.47
CA LEU A 481 1.51 -11.64 -25.18
C LEU A 481 0.66 -12.92 -25.03
N ALA A 482 -0.54 -12.84 -24.44
CA ALA A 482 -1.33 -14.04 -24.13
C ALA A 482 -1.79 -14.82 -25.39
N GLU A 483 -1.94 -14.14 -26.53
CA GLU A 483 -2.33 -14.76 -27.80
C GLU A 483 -1.13 -15.02 -28.73
N ASP A 484 0.08 -14.65 -28.33
CA ASP A 484 1.29 -14.89 -29.10
C ASP A 484 1.68 -16.38 -29.02
N PRO A 485 1.77 -17.10 -30.16
CA PRO A 485 2.08 -18.54 -30.18
C PRO A 485 3.38 -18.90 -29.47
N ASP A 486 4.39 -18.03 -29.52
CA ASP A 486 5.71 -18.26 -28.91
C ASP A 486 5.61 -18.34 -27.38
N TYR A 487 4.58 -17.73 -26.80
CA TYR A 487 4.35 -17.73 -25.35
C TYR A 487 3.25 -18.71 -24.89
N SER A 488 2.67 -19.52 -25.77
CA SER A 488 1.56 -20.44 -25.47
C SER A 488 1.88 -21.41 -24.33
N GLY A 489 3.11 -21.93 -24.27
CA GLY A 489 3.61 -22.79 -23.20
C GLY A 489 3.66 -22.06 -21.84
N THR A 490 4.10 -20.80 -21.84
CA THR A 490 4.17 -19.94 -20.65
C THR A 490 2.76 -19.63 -20.13
N VAL A 491 1.84 -19.25 -21.01
CA VAL A 491 0.42 -19.01 -20.68
C VAL A 491 -0.18 -20.25 -20.02
N LYS A 492 -0.02 -21.44 -20.65
CA LYS A 492 -0.55 -22.71 -20.10
C LYS A 492 -0.01 -23.01 -18.71
N LYS A 493 1.31 -22.84 -18.51
CA LYS A 493 1.97 -23.09 -17.22
C LYS A 493 1.48 -22.14 -16.12
N LEU A 494 1.45 -20.83 -16.40
CA LEU A 494 1.05 -19.83 -15.40
C LEU A 494 -0.45 -19.90 -15.09
N ARG A 495 -1.29 -20.15 -16.10
CA ARG A 495 -2.72 -20.40 -15.91
C ARG A 495 -2.94 -21.58 -14.97
N ALA A 496 -2.30 -22.73 -15.23
CA ALA A 496 -2.44 -23.92 -14.41
C ALA A 496 -1.99 -23.67 -12.96
N ARG A 497 -0.88 -22.94 -12.78
CA ARG A 497 -0.37 -22.57 -11.44
C ARG A 497 -1.32 -21.64 -10.70
N LEU A 498 -1.83 -20.61 -11.38
CA LEU A 498 -2.80 -19.67 -10.79
C LEU A 498 -4.08 -20.40 -10.41
N MET A 499 -4.68 -21.16 -11.36
CA MET A 499 -5.93 -21.89 -11.11
C MET A 499 -5.80 -22.91 -9.96
N LYS A 500 -4.65 -23.60 -9.87
CA LYS A 500 -4.39 -24.50 -8.73
C LYS A 500 -4.38 -23.72 -7.42
N TYR A 501 -3.66 -22.59 -7.34
CA TYR A 501 -3.61 -21.77 -6.12
C TYR A 501 -5.00 -21.29 -5.70
N LEU A 502 -5.79 -20.78 -6.66
CA LEU A 502 -7.16 -20.32 -6.39
C LEU A 502 -8.06 -21.47 -5.90
N GLY A 503 -7.90 -22.68 -6.46
CA GLY A 503 -8.63 -23.87 -6.03
C GLY A 503 -8.23 -24.32 -4.62
N ASP A 504 -6.93 -24.37 -4.34
CA ASP A 504 -6.40 -24.76 -3.01
C ASP A 504 -6.87 -23.77 -1.91
N HIS A 505 -7.20 -22.52 -2.27
CA HIS A 505 -7.67 -21.46 -1.37
C HIS A 505 -9.15 -21.11 -1.55
N ASN A 506 -9.95 -22.01 -2.10
CA ASN A 506 -11.41 -21.91 -2.22
C ASN A 506 -11.89 -20.55 -2.76
N ASP A 507 -11.22 -20.03 -3.80
CA ASP A 507 -11.63 -18.75 -4.37
C ASP A 507 -13.08 -18.84 -4.91
N PRO A 508 -14.01 -17.94 -4.47
CA PRO A 508 -15.40 -17.95 -4.91
C PRO A 508 -15.59 -17.89 -6.43
N ARG A 509 -14.62 -17.36 -7.17
CA ARG A 509 -14.67 -17.36 -8.65
C ARG A 509 -14.62 -18.75 -9.25
N LEU A 510 -14.05 -19.71 -8.54
CA LEU A 510 -14.00 -21.11 -8.98
C LEU A 510 -15.11 -21.97 -8.36
N VAL A 511 -15.61 -21.60 -7.18
CA VAL A 511 -16.60 -22.40 -6.44
C VAL A 511 -18.01 -22.17 -6.97
N ASP A 512 -18.45 -20.90 -7.08
CA ASP A 512 -19.82 -20.54 -7.46
C ASP A 512 -19.88 -19.46 -8.56
N ASN A 513 -18.84 -19.41 -9.40
CA ASN A 513 -18.67 -18.36 -10.41
C ASN A 513 -18.68 -16.94 -9.82
N GLY A 514 -18.31 -16.81 -8.55
CA GLY A 514 -18.25 -15.54 -7.84
C GLY A 514 -19.62 -14.96 -7.47
N LYS A 515 -20.66 -15.78 -7.36
CA LYS A 515 -22.02 -15.33 -7.03
C LYS A 515 -22.03 -14.44 -5.78
N PHE A 516 -21.24 -14.82 -4.78
CA PHE A 516 -21.10 -14.00 -3.56
C PHE A 516 -20.69 -12.56 -3.87
N PHE A 517 -19.70 -12.34 -4.74
CA PHE A 517 -19.23 -10.98 -5.09
C PHE A 517 -20.14 -10.28 -6.08
N GLU A 518 -20.79 -11.03 -6.99
CA GLU A 518 -21.74 -10.47 -7.97
C GLU A 518 -23.00 -9.90 -7.29
N THR A 519 -23.38 -10.43 -6.15
CA THR A 519 -24.63 -10.07 -5.44
C THR A 519 -24.41 -9.35 -4.11
N SER A 520 -23.16 -9.02 -3.75
CA SER A 520 -22.86 -8.33 -2.49
C SER A 520 -23.58 -6.98 -2.41
N PRO A 521 -24.41 -6.73 -1.36
CA PRO A 521 -25.12 -5.48 -1.22
C PRO A 521 -24.19 -4.31 -0.86
N MET A 522 -24.71 -3.09 -0.89
CA MET A 522 -24.10 -1.93 -0.25
C MET A 522 -24.29 -1.98 1.27
N THR A 523 -23.36 -1.40 2.03
CA THR A 523 -23.57 -1.12 3.45
C THR A 523 -24.52 0.07 3.65
N ASP A 524 -25.35 0.02 4.67
CA ASP A 524 -26.40 1.02 4.95
C ASP A 524 -25.88 2.45 5.24
N GLY A 525 -24.58 2.67 5.35
CA GLY A 525 -23.99 3.98 5.63
C GLY A 525 -23.77 4.89 4.43
N PHE A 526 -23.87 4.38 3.19
CA PHE A 526 -23.73 5.17 1.96
C PHE A 526 -25.10 5.58 1.41
N LYS A 527 -25.76 6.51 2.08
CA LYS A 527 -26.85 7.27 1.43
C LYS A 527 -26.20 8.36 0.58
N ARG A 528 -26.60 8.43 -0.72
CA ARG A 528 -26.26 9.53 -1.61
C ARG A 528 -26.78 10.84 -1.08
#